data_42619c2f4163c8abbb4b30ba2bc6de0f
#
_entry.id   42619c2f4163c8abbb4b30ba2bc6de0f
#
_cell.length_a   1.000
_cell.length_b   1.000
_cell.length_c   1.000
_cell.angle_alpha   90.00
_cell.angle_beta   90.00
_cell.angle_gamma   90.00
#
_symmetry.space_group_name_H-M   'P 1'
#
loop_
_entity.id
_entity.type
_entity.pdbx_description
1 polymer ?
#
loop_
_entity_poly.entity_id
_entity_poly.type
_entity_poly.pdbx_seq_one_letter_code
_entity_poly.pdbx_strand_id
1 'polypeptide(L)'
;FSLTGQPNAMGGRETGSLSNLLPGHRDAANAEHRADVAQYWGVDTLPEKPGLSAIELFEQMQNGSIKAVWIACTNPAQSLPDQTRVRDALATCPFVVLQEAFRTTETARFADLLLPAASWGEKEGTVTNSERRISHVRKAVAAPGEARADWAITVDFAQRLEARLQPD
;
A
#
# COMPACT_ATOMS: atom_id res chain seq x y z
N PHE A 1 9.52 -21.29 4.05
CA PHE A 1 9.49 -21.21 2.58
C PHE A 1 8.31 -20.35 2.16
N SER A 2 8.57 -19.19 1.54
CA SER A 2 7.50 -18.31 1.10
C SER A 2 7.10 -18.64 -0.34
N LEU A 3 5.83 -18.94 -0.56
CA LEU A 3 5.26 -19.16 -1.90
C LEU A 3 4.80 -17.86 -2.55
N THR A 4 4.82 -16.73 -1.83
CA THR A 4 4.33 -15.45 -2.35
C THR A 4 5.23 -14.85 -3.42
N GLY A 5 6.50 -15.22 -3.46
CA GLY A 5 7.50 -14.61 -4.34
C GLY A 5 7.86 -13.17 -4.02
N GLN A 6 7.19 -12.57 -3.04
CA GLN A 6 7.45 -11.18 -2.64
C GLN A 6 8.62 -11.10 -1.67
N PRO A 7 9.69 -10.34 -1.98
CA PRO A 7 10.91 -10.32 -1.16
C PRO A 7 10.70 -9.80 0.26
N ASN A 8 9.73 -8.91 0.47
CA ASN A 8 9.44 -8.28 1.75
C ASN A 8 8.10 -8.70 2.37
N ALA A 9 7.59 -9.87 2.06
CA ALA A 9 6.29 -10.32 2.60
C ALA A 9 6.32 -10.43 4.14
N MET A 10 7.42 -10.87 4.72
CA MET A 10 7.59 -10.93 6.17
C MET A 10 7.64 -9.52 6.77
N GLY A 11 8.43 -8.61 6.21
CA GLY A 11 8.51 -7.23 6.65
C GLY A 11 7.16 -6.52 6.60
N GLY A 12 6.39 -6.71 5.53
CA GLY A 12 5.03 -6.19 5.43
C GLY A 12 4.12 -6.68 6.56
N ARG A 13 4.19 -7.96 6.92
CA ARG A 13 3.41 -8.52 8.04
C ARG A 13 3.86 -7.97 9.39
N GLU A 14 5.15 -7.80 9.59
CA GLU A 14 5.70 -7.29 10.85
C GLU A 14 5.35 -5.81 11.09
N THR A 15 5.18 -5.03 10.03
CA THR A 15 4.78 -3.63 10.12
C THR A 15 3.27 -3.39 10.07
N GLY A 16 2.45 -4.45 9.92
CA GLY A 16 1.00 -4.34 9.88
C GLY A 16 0.44 -3.92 8.52
N SER A 17 1.16 -4.17 7.43
CA SER A 17 0.71 -3.84 6.07
C SER A 17 -0.34 -4.82 5.50
N LEU A 18 -1.21 -5.34 6.35
CA LEU A 18 -2.35 -6.18 5.99
C LEU A 18 -3.62 -5.57 6.57
N SER A 19 -4.73 -5.67 5.87
CA SER A 19 -6.02 -5.09 6.29
C SER A 19 -6.53 -5.60 7.65
N ASN A 20 -6.07 -6.75 8.09
CA ASN A 20 -6.52 -7.44 9.31
C ASN A 20 -5.46 -7.51 10.41
N LEU A 21 -4.29 -6.92 10.23
CA LEU A 21 -3.22 -6.96 11.21
C LEU A 21 -2.71 -5.57 11.60
N LEU A 22 -2.34 -5.45 12.86
CA LEU A 22 -1.55 -4.35 13.40
C LEU A 22 -0.07 -4.74 13.43
N PRO A 23 0.87 -3.78 13.61
CA PRO A 23 2.29 -4.07 13.75
C PRO A 23 2.60 -5.14 14.79
N GLY A 24 3.66 -5.92 14.55
CA GLY A 24 4.08 -7.01 15.44
C GLY A 24 3.11 -8.20 15.45
N HIS A 25 2.43 -8.47 14.34
CA HIS A 25 1.43 -9.54 14.19
C HIS A 25 0.25 -9.44 15.18
N ARG A 26 -0.06 -8.23 15.64
CA ARG A 26 -1.18 -7.97 16.55
C ARG A 26 -2.49 -7.99 15.79
N ASP A 27 -3.54 -8.44 16.47
CA ASP A 27 -4.90 -8.53 15.93
C ASP A 27 -5.68 -7.26 16.29
N ALA A 28 -6.29 -6.62 15.29
CA ALA A 28 -7.15 -5.46 15.50
C ALA A 28 -8.43 -5.78 16.31
N ALA A 29 -8.90 -7.03 16.32
CA ALA A 29 -10.03 -7.43 17.13
C ALA A 29 -9.71 -7.55 18.63
N ASN A 30 -8.43 -7.72 19.01
CA ASN A 30 -7.98 -7.83 20.38
C ASN A 30 -7.77 -6.45 21.02
N ALA A 31 -8.48 -6.15 22.10
CA ALA A 31 -8.43 -4.85 22.79
C ALA A 31 -7.06 -4.52 23.37
N GLU A 32 -6.35 -5.51 23.94
CA GLU A 32 -5.00 -5.32 24.50
C GLU A 32 -4.01 -4.99 23.39
N HIS A 33 -4.09 -5.69 22.27
CA HIS A 33 -3.24 -5.42 21.10
C HIS A 33 -3.47 -4.02 20.54
N ARG A 34 -4.72 -3.55 20.48
CA ARG A 34 -5.03 -2.18 20.07
C ARG A 34 -4.47 -1.15 21.05
N ALA A 35 -4.59 -1.39 22.35
CA ALA A 35 -4.07 -0.49 23.37
C ALA A 35 -2.54 -0.34 23.27
N ASP A 36 -1.83 -1.46 23.11
CA ASP A 36 -0.37 -1.45 22.92
C ASP A 36 0.05 -0.62 21.70
N VAL A 37 -0.63 -0.83 20.57
CA VAL A 37 -0.27 -0.11 19.33
C VAL A 37 -0.70 1.35 19.39
N ALA A 38 -1.84 1.66 19.99
CA ALA A 38 -2.30 3.03 20.21
C ALA A 38 -1.29 3.81 21.05
N GLN A 39 -0.80 3.21 22.15
CA GLN A 39 0.25 3.80 22.97
C GLN A 39 1.54 4.04 22.19
N TYR A 40 1.96 3.05 21.38
CA TYR A 40 3.17 3.16 20.55
C TYR A 40 3.07 4.25 19.49
N TRP A 41 1.89 4.41 18.87
CA TRP A 41 1.64 5.43 17.85
C TRP A 41 1.27 6.80 18.44
N GLY A 42 1.03 6.90 19.75
CA GLY A 42 0.61 8.14 20.40
C GLY A 42 -0.79 8.60 19.98
N VAL A 43 -1.70 7.67 19.74
CA VAL A 43 -3.10 7.94 19.37
C VAL A 43 -4.06 7.39 20.43
N ASP A 44 -5.23 8.00 20.56
CA ASP A 44 -6.20 7.63 21.61
C ASP A 44 -6.86 6.29 21.33
N THR A 45 -7.20 6.01 20.07
CA THR A 45 -7.97 4.81 19.70
C THR A 45 -7.54 4.25 18.34
N LEU A 46 -7.76 2.96 18.15
CA LEU A 46 -7.62 2.27 16.87
C LEU A 46 -8.93 1.58 16.49
N PRO A 47 -9.19 1.39 15.18
CA PRO A 47 -10.36 0.65 14.70
C PRO A 47 -10.42 -0.77 15.28
N GLU A 48 -11.61 -1.20 15.70
CA GLU A 48 -11.83 -2.54 16.25
C GLU A 48 -12.03 -3.61 15.18
N LYS A 49 -12.31 -3.18 13.97
CA LYS A 49 -12.60 -4.07 12.84
C LYS A 49 -11.51 -3.90 11.77
N PRO A 50 -11.16 -4.99 11.08
CA PRO A 50 -10.31 -4.92 9.91
C PRO A 50 -10.88 -3.99 8.84
N GLY A 51 -10.01 -3.46 7.97
CA GLY A 51 -10.45 -2.80 6.76
C GLY A 51 -11.13 -3.77 5.78
N LEU A 52 -11.65 -3.22 4.69
CA LEU A 52 -12.27 -4.01 3.63
C LEU A 52 -11.27 -4.97 2.98
N SER A 53 -11.73 -6.15 2.59
CA SER A 53 -10.97 -7.00 1.69
C SER A 53 -10.82 -6.35 0.31
N ALA A 54 -9.88 -6.82 -0.51
CA ALA A 54 -9.68 -6.27 -1.85
C ALA A 54 -10.97 -6.33 -2.70
N ILE A 55 -11.74 -7.42 -2.62
CA ILE A 55 -12.99 -7.57 -3.37
C ILE A 55 -14.04 -6.56 -2.88
N GLU A 56 -14.26 -6.49 -1.58
CA GLU A 56 -15.20 -5.54 -0.96
C GLU A 56 -14.83 -4.09 -1.27
N LEU A 57 -13.53 -3.77 -1.31
CA LEU A 57 -13.05 -2.44 -1.65
C LEU A 57 -13.50 -2.03 -3.06
N PHE A 58 -13.34 -2.92 -4.05
CA PHE A 58 -13.79 -2.65 -5.42
C PHE A 58 -15.32 -2.59 -5.54
N GLU A 59 -16.07 -3.38 -4.76
CA GLU A 59 -17.53 -3.26 -4.67
C GLU A 59 -17.95 -1.90 -4.09
N GLN A 60 -17.26 -1.43 -3.05
CA GLN A 60 -17.52 -0.11 -2.46
C GLN A 60 -17.10 1.06 -3.38
N MET A 61 -16.12 0.86 -4.24
CA MET A 61 -15.80 1.82 -5.30
C MET A 61 -16.94 1.89 -6.34
N GLN A 62 -17.44 0.75 -6.77
CA GLN A 62 -18.50 0.66 -7.77
C GLN A 62 -19.81 1.32 -7.29
N ASN A 63 -20.15 1.19 -6.01
CA ASN A 63 -21.36 1.83 -5.43
C ASN A 63 -21.14 3.29 -5.00
N GLY A 64 -19.93 3.85 -5.19
CA GLY A 64 -19.60 5.25 -4.91
C GLY A 64 -19.32 5.57 -3.44
N SER A 65 -19.23 4.57 -2.56
CA SER A 65 -18.87 4.77 -1.15
C SER A 65 -17.39 5.13 -0.99
N ILE A 66 -16.52 4.55 -1.82
CA ILE A 66 -15.11 4.89 -1.92
C ILE A 66 -14.93 5.85 -3.10
N LYS A 67 -14.40 7.03 -2.82
CA LYS A 67 -14.22 8.13 -3.78
C LYS A 67 -12.78 8.33 -4.22
N ALA A 68 -11.84 7.69 -3.55
CA ALA A 68 -10.43 7.73 -3.91
C ALA A 68 -9.77 6.41 -3.57
N VAL A 69 -8.86 5.95 -4.42
CA VAL A 69 -8.05 4.76 -4.18
C VAL A 69 -6.59 5.05 -4.56
N TRP A 70 -5.68 4.55 -3.73
CA TRP A 70 -4.25 4.54 -4.03
C TRP A 70 -3.79 3.09 -4.20
N ILE A 71 -3.39 2.76 -5.40
CA ILE A 71 -2.92 1.44 -5.81
C ILE A 71 -1.40 1.49 -5.93
N ALA A 72 -0.70 0.62 -5.20
CA ALA A 72 0.75 0.54 -5.21
C ALA A 72 1.21 -0.90 -5.42
N CYS A 73 2.18 -1.11 -6.31
CA CYS A 73 2.88 -2.38 -6.54
C CYS A 73 1.97 -3.54 -6.98
N THR A 74 0.79 -3.27 -7.52
CA THR A 74 -0.14 -4.30 -8.01
C THR A 74 -0.94 -3.82 -9.23
N ASN A 75 -1.42 -4.75 -10.04
CA ASN A 75 -2.19 -4.48 -11.26
C ASN A 75 -3.59 -5.12 -11.16
N PRO A 76 -4.51 -4.55 -10.36
CA PRO A 76 -5.82 -5.15 -10.10
C PRO A 76 -6.67 -5.36 -11.36
N ALA A 77 -6.56 -4.48 -12.37
CA ALA A 77 -7.24 -4.64 -13.65
C ALA A 77 -6.76 -5.86 -14.47
N GLN A 78 -5.79 -6.62 -13.97
CA GLN A 78 -5.32 -7.88 -14.53
C GLN A 78 -5.39 -9.04 -13.52
N SER A 79 -5.09 -8.78 -12.25
CA SER A 79 -4.82 -9.83 -11.27
C SER A 79 -6.02 -10.22 -10.39
N LEU A 80 -7.01 -9.35 -10.24
CA LEU A 80 -8.20 -9.66 -9.45
C LEU A 80 -9.22 -10.51 -10.24
N PRO A 81 -10.05 -11.30 -9.56
CA PRO A 81 -11.17 -11.99 -10.21
C PRO A 81 -12.21 -10.98 -10.70
N ASP A 82 -13.09 -11.43 -11.60
CA ASP A 82 -14.16 -10.60 -12.19
C ASP A 82 -13.67 -9.28 -12.77
N GLN A 83 -12.86 -9.37 -13.80
CA GLN A 83 -12.19 -8.23 -14.43
C GLN A 83 -13.15 -7.15 -14.93
N THR A 84 -14.36 -7.51 -15.32
CA THR A 84 -15.38 -6.54 -15.74
C THR A 84 -15.75 -5.64 -14.59
N ARG A 85 -16.10 -6.21 -13.44
CA ARG A 85 -16.43 -5.43 -12.22
C ARG A 85 -15.26 -4.56 -11.73
N VAL A 86 -14.04 -5.10 -11.75
CA VAL A 86 -12.85 -4.36 -11.34
C VAL A 86 -12.62 -3.13 -12.24
N ARG A 87 -12.74 -3.31 -13.56
CA ARG A 87 -12.56 -2.20 -14.51
C ARG A 87 -13.68 -1.17 -14.41
N ASP A 88 -14.92 -1.61 -14.21
CA ASP A 88 -16.06 -0.70 -14.01
C ASP A 88 -15.90 0.10 -12.71
N ALA A 89 -15.45 -0.54 -11.63
CA ALA A 89 -15.16 0.13 -10.36
C ALA A 89 -14.04 1.19 -10.49
N LEU A 90 -12.95 0.86 -11.19
CA LEU A 90 -11.87 1.81 -11.48
C LEU A 90 -12.35 2.98 -12.36
N ALA A 91 -13.17 2.70 -13.38
CA ALA A 91 -13.70 3.73 -14.28
C ALA A 91 -14.71 4.66 -13.59
N THR A 92 -15.39 4.17 -12.53
CA THR A 92 -16.38 4.96 -11.78
C THR A 92 -15.78 5.70 -10.58
N CYS A 93 -14.62 5.25 -10.08
CA CYS A 93 -13.96 5.87 -8.93
C CYS A 93 -13.54 7.31 -9.27
N PRO A 94 -13.96 8.32 -8.50
CA PRO A 94 -13.67 9.72 -8.80
C PRO A 94 -12.19 10.10 -8.80
N PHE A 95 -11.34 9.35 -8.08
CA PHE A 95 -9.91 9.63 -8.04
C PHE A 95 -9.09 8.35 -7.85
N VAL A 96 -8.32 7.99 -8.86
CA VAL A 96 -7.44 6.81 -8.86
C VAL A 96 -5.99 7.24 -8.93
N VAL A 97 -5.24 6.97 -7.86
CA VAL A 97 -3.78 7.16 -7.81
C VAL A 97 -3.12 5.81 -8.04
N LEU A 98 -2.23 5.74 -9.02
CA LEU A 98 -1.43 4.54 -9.30
C LEU A 98 0.05 4.82 -9.08
N GLN A 99 0.67 4.06 -8.20
CA GLN A 99 2.12 4.04 -7.98
C GLN A 99 2.69 2.80 -8.64
N GLU A 100 3.37 2.98 -9.77
CA GLU A 100 3.73 1.87 -10.66
C GLU A 100 5.05 2.16 -11.39
N ALA A 101 5.84 1.09 -11.60
CA ALA A 101 7.09 1.16 -12.35
C ALA A 101 6.87 1.15 -13.88
N PHE A 102 5.74 0.61 -14.34
CA PHE A 102 5.43 0.45 -15.76
C PHE A 102 4.18 1.23 -16.15
N ARG A 103 4.35 2.14 -17.10
CA ARG A 103 3.26 3.00 -17.60
C ARG A 103 2.20 2.24 -18.42
N THR A 104 2.48 1.02 -18.83
CA THR A 104 1.65 0.26 -19.78
C THR A 104 0.83 -0.84 -19.13
N THR A 105 0.70 -0.86 -17.80
CA THR A 105 -0.17 -1.80 -17.10
C THR A 105 -1.66 -1.51 -17.39
N GLU A 106 -2.50 -2.53 -17.27
CA GLU A 106 -3.93 -2.39 -17.51
C GLU A 106 -4.58 -1.40 -16.56
N THR A 107 -4.15 -1.36 -15.30
CA THR A 107 -4.64 -0.42 -14.29
C THR A 107 -4.26 1.03 -14.61
N ALA A 108 -3.13 1.26 -15.30
CA ALA A 108 -2.66 2.60 -15.63
C ALA A 108 -3.64 3.38 -16.53
N ARG A 109 -4.52 2.68 -17.26
CA ARG A 109 -5.55 3.30 -18.12
C ARG A 109 -6.65 4.02 -17.32
N PHE A 110 -6.79 3.70 -16.04
CA PHE A 110 -7.81 4.25 -15.15
C PHE A 110 -7.24 5.28 -14.16
N ALA A 111 -5.92 5.49 -14.18
CA ALA A 111 -5.26 6.37 -13.21
C ALA A 111 -5.45 7.85 -13.60
N ASP A 112 -5.95 8.65 -12.66
CA ASP A 112 -5.97 10.10 -12.74
C ASP A 112 -4.60 10.68 -12.40
N LEU A 113 -3.87 10.02 -11.50
CA LEU A 113 -2.51 10.39 -11.11
C LEU A 113 -1.60 9.16 -11.14
N LEU A 114 -0.53 9.24 -11.94
CA LEU A 114 0.51 8.23 -11.98
C LEU A 114 1.74 8.73 -11.21
N LEU A 115 2.16 7.95 -10.22
CA LEU A 115 3.38 8.20 -9.44
C LEU A 115 4.45 7.19 -9.88
N PRO A 116 5.47 7.61 -10.64
CA PRO A 116 6.50 6.72 -11.14
C PRO A 116 7.31 6.09 -10.00
N ALA A 117 7.32 4.77 -9.91
CA ALA A 117 8.04 4.01 -8.89
C ALA A 117 9.34 3.43 -9.44
N ALA A 118 10.41 3.53 -8.64
CA ALA A 118 11.69 2.92 -8.96
C ALA A 118 11.63 1.40 -8.78
N SER A 119 12.26 0.67 -9.68
CA SER A 119 12.39 -0.79 -9.65
C SER A 119 13.56 -1.25 -8.77
N TRP A 120 13.74 -2.58 -8.64
CA TRP A 120 14.91 -3.16 -7.98
C TRP A 120 16.21 -2.71 -8.66
N GLY A 121 17.24 -2.49 -7.91
CA GLY A 121 18.49 -1.93 -8.41
C GLY A 121 18.49 -0.40 -8.59
N GLU A 122 17.34 0.24 -8.63
CA GLU A 122 17.19 1.70 -8.75
C GLU A 122 16.87 2.37 -7.41
N LYS A 123 16.58 1.60 -6.37
CA LYS A 123 16.18 2.07 -5.05
C LYS A 123 16.96 1.43 -3.91
N GLU A 124 16.96 2.09 -2.78
CA GLU A 124 17.49 1.58 -1.51
C GLU A 124 16.35 1.28 -0.56
N GLY A 125 16.62 0.41 0.42
CA GLY A 125 15.66 0.05 1.45
C GLY A 125 16.04 -1.21 2.17
N THR A 126 15.11 -1.80 2.90
CA THR A 126 15.29 -3.06 3.60
C THR A 126 14.21 -4.06 3.23
N VAL A 127 14.56 -5.33 3.24
CA VAL A 127 13.61 -6.44 3.08
C VAL A 127 13.84 -7.45 4.17
N THR A 128 12.75 -8.03 4.69
CA THR A 128 12.81 -9.08 5.71
C THR A 128 12.34 -10.39 5.09
N ASN A 129 13.19 -11.41 5.13
CA ASN A 129 12.90 -12.74 4.59
C ASN A 129 12.15 -13.64 5.60
N SER A 130 11.87 -14.88 5.20
CA SER A 130 11.16 -15.87 6.05
C SER A 130 11.92 -16.26 7.31
N GLU A 131 13.24 -16.13 7.33
CA GLU A 131 14.09 -16.34 8.52
C GLU A 131 14.11 -15.12 9.43
N ARG A 132 13.33 -14.08 9.11
CA ARG A 132 13.29 -12.78 9.82
C ARG A 132 14.63 -12.03 9.78
N ARG A 133 15.44 -12.33 8.77
CA ARG A 133 16.67 -11.57 8.50
C ARG A 133 16.34 -10.31 7.72
N ILE A 134 16.76 -9.17 8.23
CA ILE A 134 16.67 -7.89 7.54
C ILE A 134 17.90 -7.72 6.65
N SER A 135 17.68 -7.56 5.35
CA SER A 135 18.72 -7.36 4.35
C SER A 135 18.63 -5.96 3.77
N HIS A 136 19.76 -5.30 3.60
CA HIS A 136 19.83 -3.98 2.95
C HIS A 136 19.83 -4.16 1.43
N VAL A 137 18.85 -3.58 0.76
CA VAL A 137 18.78 -3.46 -0.70
C VAL A 137 19.57 -2.21 -1.09
N ARG A 138 20.59 -2.38 -1.92
CA ARG A 138 21.44 -1.29 -2.38
C ARG A 138 21.09 -0.87 -3.79
N LYS A 139 21.05 0.43 -4.02
CA LYS A 139 20.92 1.02 -5.34
C LYS A 139 22.15 0.73 -6.18
N ALA A 140 21.95 0.20 -7.38
CA ALA A 140 23.02 -0.10 -8.36
C ALA A 140 23.05 0.89 -9.51
N VAL A 141 21.88 1.44 -9.90
CA VAL A 141 21.73 2.39 -11.00
C VAL A 141 20.80 3.53 -10.60
N ALA A 142 20.89 4.66 -11.31
CA ALA A 142 19.95 5.76 -11.09
C ALA A 142 18.54 5.37 -11.54
N ALA A 143 17.53 5.77 -10.79
CA ALA A 143 16.15 5.64 -11.21
C ALA A 143 15.90 6.53 -12.45
N PRO A 144 15.11 6.07 -13.43
CA PRO A 144 14.83 6.83 -14.64
C PRO A 144 13.85 7.98 -14.40
N GLY A 145 14.08 9.12 -15.05
CA GLY A 145 13.15 10.26 -15.02
C GLY A 145 12.79 10.71 -13.61
N GLU A 146 11.50 10.74 -13.32
CA GLU A 146 10.93 11.14 -12.02
C GLU A 146 10.66 9.95 -11.07
N ALA A 147 11.09 8.74 -11.43
CA ALA A 147 10.83 7.54 -10.61
C ALA A 147 11.52 7.62 -9.26
N ARG A 148 10.77 7.30 -8.21
CA ARG A 148 11.21 7.35 -6.81
C ARG A 148 10.96 6.00 -6.12
N ALA A 149 11.71 5.72 -5.07
CA ALA A 149 11.44 4.54 -4.24
C ALA A 149 10.03 4.62 -3.63
N ASP A 150 9.32 3.49 -3.59
CA ASP A 150 7.95 3.41 -3.10
C ASP A 150 7.77 4.03 -1.70
N TRP A 151 8.68 3.69 -0.79
CA TRP A 151 8.66 4.23 0.56
C TRP A 151 8.86 5.76 0.59
N ALA A 152 9.68 6.31 -0.29
CA ALA A 152 9.93 7.76 -0.35
C ALA A 152 8.72 8.54 -0.86
N ILE A 153 7.95 7.96 -1.80
CA ILE A 153 6.67 8.53 -2.27
C ILE A 153 5.67 8.57 -1.11
N THR A 154 5.54 7.47 -0.38
CA THR A 154 4.60 7.38 0.75
C THR A 154 4.98 8.32 1.89
N VAL A 155 6.26 8.42 2.23
CA VAL A 155 6.74 9.33 3.30
C VAL A 155 6.52 10.79 2.92
N ASP A 156 6.84 11.19 1.69
CA ASP A 156 6.61 12.57 1.20
C ASP A 156 5.11 12.93 1.26
N PHE A 157 4.25 12.02 0.87
CA PHE A 157 2.80 12.22 1.00
C PHE A 157 2.37 12.39 2.46
N ALA A 158 2.84 11.51 3.35
CA ALA A 158 2.51 11.56 4.77
C ALA A 158 2.95 12.89 5.42
N GLN A 159 4.16 13.34 5.14
CA GLN A 159 4.68 14.62 5.64
C GLN A 159 3.84 15.82 5.15
N ARG A 160 3.45 15.82 3.89
CA ARG A 160 2.58 16.88 3.33
C ARG A 160 1.17 16.84 3.91
N LEU A 161 0.65 15.65 4.20
CA LEU A 161 -0.66 15.48 4.83
C LEU A 161 -0.62 15.98 6.27
N GLU A 162 0.40 15.60 7.04
CA GLU A 162 0.60 16.03 8.42
C GLU A 162 0.67 17.56 8.52
N ALA A 163 1.47 18.21 7.68
CA ALA A 163 1.58 19.67 7.63
C ALA A 163 0.25 20.37 7.30
N ARG A 164 -0.71 19.69 6.67
CA ARG A 164 -2.04 20.24 6.38
C ARG A 164 -3.07 19.96 7.48
N LEU A 165 -2.89 18.87 8.23
CA LEU A 165 -3.81 18.46 9.30
C LEU A 165 -3.48 19.14 10.63
N GLN A 166 -2.25 19.61 10.79
CA GLN A 166 -1.79 20.39 11.95
C GLN A 166 -1.43 21.80 11.48
N PRO A 167 -2.39 22.65 11.14
CA PRO A 167 -2.09 24.08 10.91
C PRO A 167 -1.70 24.69 12.26
N ASP A 168 -0.67 25.56 12.25
CA ASP A 168 -0.18 26.32 13.40
C ASP A 168 -1.29 27.06 14.17
#